data_10575ccb61e750ba63967ee13c9cd650
#
_entry.id   10575ccb61e750ba63967ee13c9cd650
#
_cell.length_a   1.000
_cell.length_b   1.000
_cell.length_c   1.000
_cell.angle_alpha   90.00
_cell.angle_beta   90.00
_cell.angle_gamma   90.00
#
_symmetry.space_group_name_H-M   'P 1'
#
loop_
_entity.id
_entity.type
_entity.pdbx_description
1 polymer ?
#
loop_
_entity_poly.entity_id
_entity_poly.type
_entity_poly.pdbx_seq_one_letter_code
_entity_poly.pdbx_strand_id
1 'polypeptide(L)'
;MCGIFGIVTKNQEISVGKVVFEGIKRLEYRGYDSCGIVSLYNSKLFIKKEAGKIDEILKKIKLDEFPSGSKLALAHTRWATHGAPTKQNSHPHLDCLNKIAVVHNGIIENFLELRDELTSLGHTFKSETDSEVIPHLIEDFMKKGNNLKVATINTLKKCKGAYAIAVCQIDYPDLIMVARKESPLIIGIEEGKTTYCSSDIPAFLPYTRNCYIMEDDELAVLKAGEVKFFDLKNDNELIRKEMQNIEWNIDAAEKGGYEHFMLKEIYEEPNALRFTMKISDQLLNKFANALISADNIYITAAGTSYHSALAGKFIISKFLGKHIQDIECSEFETQLKGSLQDNAVIIAISQSGETIDTIEAIRWAKTTKSVKILTITNVVGSSITRYSDHVIVTNAGPEIGVAATKTYSTQVLALALIAVSIAKTRKIISNEEVIKYHDTLAGIPNIIEKFLEKNVDLIKYIVNNLEKNLNYFFLARGISIATAKEGGLKLKEVACRFIEGYSAASAKHGPISLVREGFPIIFIAPPDETYNRLVGNVMEFKARGGRIISVVVESDEKITKLSDITIRIPQPADKFHNLFSPITFMPALQLLAYYAALAHDLDPDKPLNLSKTVTVH
;
A
#
# COMPACT_ATOMS: atom_id res chain seq x y z
N MET A 1 -2.88 1.36 10.06
CA MET A 1 -1.71 2.28 10.17
C MET A 1 -2.14 3.69 10.49
N CYS A 2 -1.28 4.45 11.14
CA CYS A 2 -1.55 5.85 11.50
C CYS A 2 -0.90 6.83 10.51
N GLY A 3 -1.35 8.09 10.51
CA GLY A 3 -0.75 9.17 9.74
C GLY A 3 -0.25 10.29 10.64
N ILE A 4 0.97 10.75 10.40
CA ILE A 4 1.56 11.94 11.03
C ILE A 4 1.69 13.02 9.98
N PHE A 5 1.32 14.25 10.32
CA PHE A 5 1.66 15.44 9.56
C PHE A 5 2.01 16.60 10.48
N GLY A 6 3.11 17.29 10.20
CA GLY A 6 3.57 18.44 10.98
C GLY A 6 4.13 19.54 10.10
N ILE A 7 4.09 20.76 10.62
CA ILE A 7 4.62 21.97 9.99
C ILE A 7 5.38 22.82 11.00
N VAL A 8 6.50 23.39 10.58
CA VAL A 8 7.15 24.52 11.24
C VAL A 8 7.49 25.58 10.19
N THR A 9 7.07 26.84 10.42
CA THR A 9 7.14 27.92 9.41
C THR A 9 7.57 29.25 10.00
N LYS A 10 8.23 30.09 9.18
CA LYS A 10 8.47 31.51 9.45
C LYS A 10 7.33 32.39 8.92
N ASN A 11 6.49 31.88 8.03
CA ASN A 11 5.42 32.66 7.42
C ASN A 11 4.25 32.82 8.40
N GLN A 12 4.03 34.04 8.88
CA GLN A 12 2.95 34.38 9.83
C GLN A 12 1.56 34.44 9.19
N GLU A 13 1.47 34.47 7.86
CA GLU A 13 0.17 34.47 7.15
C GLU A 13 -0.43 33.06 7.06
N ILE A 14 0.38 32.03 7.29
CA ILE A 14 -0.07 30.63 7.24
C ILE A 14 -0.78 30.26 8.55
N SER A 15 -2.04 29.82 8.44
CA SER A 15 -2.72 29.15 9.54
C SER A 15 -2.22 27.70 9.65
N VAL A 16 -1.24 27.47 10.55
CA VAL A 16 -0.65 26.13 10.73
C VAL A 16 -1.68 25.06 11.09
N GLY A 17 -2.74 25.43 11.83
CA GLY A 17 -3.84 24.52 12.16
C GLY A 17 -4.61 24.05 10.92
N LYS A 18 -4.87 24.96 9.97
CA LYS A 18 -5.52 24.60 8.67
C LYS A 18 -4.61 23.72 7.82
N VAL A 19 -3.32 24.09 7.71
CA VAL A 19 -2.36 23.31 6.92
C VAL A 19 -2.21 21.88 7.43
N VAL A 20 -2.05 21.69 8.76
CA VAL A 20 -1.90 20.33 9.30
C VAL A 20 -3.19 19.54 9.19
N PHE A 21 -4.33 20.22 9.27
CA PHE A 21 -5.62 19.55 9.05
C PHE A 21 -5.76 19.04 7.61
N GLU A 22 -5.48 19.89 6.61
CA GLU A 22 -5.51 19.49 5.20
C GLU A 22 -4.48 18.39 4.90
N GLY A 23 -3.29 18.48 5.49
CA GLY A 23 -2.27 17.45 5.35
C GLY A 23 -2.72 16.10 5.93
N ILE A 24 -3.28 16.11 7.16
CA ILE A 24 -3.73 14.87 7.80
C ILE A 24 -4.96 14.28 7.12
N LYS A 25 -5.83 15.11 6.52
CA LYS A 25 -6.95 14.65 5.72
C LYS A 25 -6.48 13.85 4.50
N ARG A 26 -5.37 14.25 3.87
CA ARG A 26 -4.73 13.49 2.78
C ARG A 26 -4.09 12.18 3.25
N LEU A 27 -3.94 11.96 4.55
CA LEU A 27 -3.43 10.72 5.15
C LEU A 27 -4.53 9.86 5.80
N GLU A 28 -5.80 10.23 5.67
CA GLU A 28 -6.91 9.52 6.32
C GLU A 28 -6.99 8.04 5.89
N TYR A 29 -6.59 7.72 4.65
CA TYR A 29 -6.50 6.33 4.16
C TYR A 29 -5.56 5.43 4.98
N ARG A 30 -4.67 6.03 5.79
CA ARG A 30 -3.76 5.31 6.70
C ARG A 30 -4.42 4.95 8.03
N GLY A 31 -5.45 5.68 8.47
CA GLY A 31 -6.19 5.41 9.69
C GLY A 31 -7.29 6.45 9.89
N TYR A 32 -8.44 6.02 10.36
CA TYR A 32 -9.65 6.85 10.44
C TYR A 32 -10.46 6.62 11.72
N ASP A 33 -9.85 6.01 12.77
CA ASP A 33 -10.52 5.72 14.04
C ASP A 33 -10.56 6.94 14.96
N SER A 34 -9.58 7.82 14.84
CA SER A 34 -9.55 9.09 15.56
C SER A 34 -8.56 10.06 14.91
N CYS A 35 -8.74 11.35 15.19
CA CYS A 35 -7.83 12.40 14.75
C CYS A 35 -7.57 13.40 15.87
N GLY A 36 -6.35 13.99 15.87
CA GLY A 36 -6.05 15.08 16.76
C GLY A 36 -4.94 15.98 16.23
N ILE A 37 -4.99 17.22 16.70
CA ILE A 37 -4.08 18.29 16.31
C ILE A 37 -3.55 18.97 17.57
N VAL A 38 -2.28 19.34 17.57
CA VAL A 38 -1.67 20.24 18.53
C VAL A 38 -0.97 21.38 17.82
N SER A 39 -1.12 22.60 18.32
CA SER A 39 -0.29 23.75 17.96
C SER A 39 0.29 24.39 19.21
N LEU A 40 1.38 25.16 19.03
CA LEU A 40 2.06 25.82 20.12
C LEU A 40 2.04 27.33 19.92
N TYR A 41 1.54 28.07 20.92
CA TYR A 41 1.52 29.53 20.90
C TYR A 41 1.64 30.09 22.32
N ASN A 42 2.48 31.11 22.51
CA ASN A 42 2.72 31.76 23.80
C ASN A 42 3.01 30.76 24.93
N SER A 43 3.93 29.84 24.70
CA SER A 43 4.31 28.77 25.65
C SER A 43 3.14 27.90 26.16
N LYS A 44 2.10 27.71 25.34
CA LYS A 44 0.96 26.85 25.62
C LYS A 44 0.66 25.92 24.45
N LEU A 45 0.30 24.69 24.76
CA LEU A 45 -0.19 23.72 23.78
C LEU A 45 -1.72 23.87 23.62
N PHE A 46 -2.14 24.07 22.38
CA PHE A 46 -3.55 24.08 21.97
C PHE A 46 -3.88 22.77 21.31
N ILE A 47 -4.74 21.97 21.94
CA ILE A 47 -5.01 20.60 21.52
C ILE A 47 -6.48 20.42 21.21
N LYS A 48 -6.77 19.83 20.08
CA LYS A 48 -8.09 19.34 19.69
C LYS A 48 -7.94 17.91 19.19
N LYS A 49 -8.68 16.98 19.78
CA LYS A 49 -8.68 15.57 19.38
C LYS A 49 -10.05 14.95 19.60
N GLU A 50 -10.44 14.01 18.75
CA GLU A 50 -11.73 13.35 18.80
C GLU A 50 -11.67 11.97 18.15
N ALA A 51 -12.57 11.06 18.53
CA ALA A 51 -12.78 9.77 17.90
C ALA A 51 -13.72 9.89 16.69
N GLY A 52 -13.47 9.10 15.65
CA GLY A 52 -14.26 9.02 14.42
C GLY A 52 -13.51 9.49 13.18
N LYS A 53 -14.19 9.48 12.04
CA LYS A 53 -13.66 9.91 10.74
C LYS A 53 -13.42 11.42 10.71
N ILE A 54 -12.43 11.87 9.93
CA ILE A 54 -12.01 13.28 9.88
C ILE A 54 -13.16 14.22 9.51
N ASP A 55 -14.01 13.86 8.55
CA ASP A 55 -15.14 14.69 8.13
C ASP A 55 -16.22 14.83 9.23
N GLU A 56 -16.37 13.85 10.13
CA GLU A 56 -17.24 13.93 11.30
C GLU A 56 -16.62 14.78 12.41
N ILE A 57 -15.30 14.68 12.56
CA ILE A 57 -14.52 15.44 13.53
C ILE A 57 -14.54 16.93 13.20
N LEU A 58 -14.53 17.31 11.91
CA LEU A 58 -14.68 18.70 11.46
C LEU A 58 -15.92 19.39 11.99
N LYS A 59 -17.01 18.66 12.16
CA LYS A 59 -18.24 19.22 12.74
C LYS A 59 -18.08 19.57 14.23
N LYS A 60 -17.10 18.96 14.89
CA LYS A 60 -16.83 19.10 16.34
C LYS A 60 -15.61 19.97 16.64
N ILE A 61 -14.59 19.96 15.76
CA ILE A 61 -13.35 20.74 15.90
C ILE A 61 -13.46 22.00 15.04
N LYS A 62 -13.51 23.17 15.70
CA LYS A 62 -13.42 24.46 15.03
C LYS A 62 -11.95 24.83 14.79
N LEU A 63 -11.52 24.80 13.55
CA LEU A 63 -10.12 25.10 13.18
C LEU A 63 -9.72 26.55 13.46
N ASP A 64 -10.69 27.47 13.47
CA ASP A 64 -10.47 28.89 13.80
C ASP A 64 -10.15 29.13 15.28
N GLU A 65 -10.31 28.12 16.14
CA GLU A 65 -9.89 28.18 17.55
C GLU A 65 -8.37 27.95 17.75
N PHE A 66 -7.64 27.55 16.70
CA PHE A 66 -6.18 27.53 16.78
C PHE A 66 -5.61 28.96 16.67
N PRO A 67 -4.64 29.32 17.54
CA PRO A 67 -4.13 30.68 17.58
C PRO A 67 -3.50 31.11 16.25
N SER A 68 -3.92 32.28 15.74
CA SER A 68 -3.24 32.97 14.65
C SER A 68 -1.85 33.38 15.14
N GLY A 69 -0.81 33.10 14.33
CA GLY A 69 0.59 33.38 14.71
C GLY A 69 1.32 32.21 15.38
N SER A 70 0.69 31.05 15.57
CA SER A 70 1.41 29.82 15.87
C SER A 70 2.35 29.46 14.72
N LYS A 71 3.61 29.11 15.06
CA LYS A 71 4.66 28.78 14.06
C LYS A 71 4.79 27.29 13.78
N LEU A 72 4.20 26.45 14.62
CA LEU A 72 4.24 25.00 14.46
C LEU A 72 2.91 24.35 14.83
N ALA A 73 2.65 23.24 14.17
CA ALA A 73 1.58 22.34 14.54
C ALA A 73 1.92 20.90 14.15
N LEU A 74 1.35 19.92 14.89
CA LEU A 74 1.38 18.51 14.58
C LEU A 74 -0.04 17.98 14.51
N ALA A 75 -0.31 17.05 13.62
CA ALA A 75 -1.57 16.34 13.51
C ALA A 75 -1.33 14.84 13.34
N HIS A 76 -2.32 14.07 13.77
CA HIS A 76 -2.29 12.62 13.70
C HIS A 76 -3.66 12.05 13.35
N THR A 77 -3.69 11.03 12.53
CA THR A 77 -4.84 10.15 12.32
C THR A 77 -4.48 8.73 12.74
N ARG A 78 -5.36 8.12 13.53
CA ARG A 78 -5.06 6.86 14.23
C ARG A 78 -5.80 5.69 13.62
N TRP A 79 -5.07 4.58 13.49
CA TRP A 79 -5.59 3.23 13.40
C TRP A 79 -5.32 2.55 14.74
N ALA A 80 -6.39 2.16 15.45
CA ALA A 80 -6.26 1.66 16.82
C ALA A 80 -5.64 0.26 16.85
N THR A 81 -4.49 0.14 17.52
CA THR A 81 -3.81 -1.13 17.82
C THR A 81 -3.87 -1.44 19.32
N HIS A 82 -3.60 -0.46 20.18
CA HIS A 82 -3.62 -0.56 21.64
C HIS A 82 -4.61 0.46 22.23
N GLY A 83 -5.61 -0.03 22.98
CA GLY A 83 -6.70 0.77 23.52
C GLY A 83 -7.79 1.13 22.51
N ALA A 84 -9.03 1.18 22.95
CA ALA A 84 -10.21 1.47 22.12
C ALA A 84 -10.12 2.83 21.40
N PRO A 85 -10.83 3.04 20.27
CA PRO A 85 -10.86 4.31 19.55
C PRO A 85 -11.70 5.34 20.31
N THR A 86 -11.10 5.92 21.35
CA THR A 86 -11.70 6.97 22.19
C THR A 86 -10.94 8.28 22.06
N LYS A 87 -11.56 9.39 22.43
CA LYS A 87 -10.90 10.70 22.50
C LYS A 87 -9.65 10.67 23.38
N GLN A 88 -9.67 9.92 24.47
CA GLN A 88 -8.57 9.82 25.42
C GLN A 88 -7.35 9.10 24.79
N ASN A 89 -7.62 8.05 24.05
CA ASN A 89 -6.61 7.24 23.34
C ASN A 89 -6.16 7.86 22.00
N SER A 90 -6.74 8.99 21.58
CA SER A 90 -6.32 9.73 20.38
C SER A 90 -5.02 10.50 20.64
N HIS A 91 -4.17 10.62 19.64
CA HIS A 91 -3.00 11.50 19.68
C HIS A 91 -3.38 12.98 19.50
N PRO A 92 -2.55 13.93 19.99
CA PRO A 92 -1.28 13.71 20.68
C PRO A 92 -1.45 13.22 22.11
N HIS A 93 -0.39 12.54 22.61
CA HIS A 93 -0.23 12.24 24.04
C HIS A 93 0.70 13.26 24.68
N LEU A 94 0.50 13.49 25.99
CA LEU A 94 1.19 14.53 26.73
C LEU A 94 1.96 13.94 27.92
N ASP A 95 2.94 14.68 28.38
CA ASP A 95 3.60 14.48 29.67
C ASP A 95 2.68 14.90 30.86
N CYS A 96 3.12 14.64 32.09
CA CYS A 96 2.37 15.00 33.30
C CYS A 96 2.11 16.50 33.42
N LEU A 97 3.02 17.33 32.94
CA LEU A 97 2.99 18.79 33.05
C LEU A 97 2.28 19.47 31.86
N ASN A 98 1.85 18.72 30.86
CA ASN A 98 1.30 19.19 29.59
C ASN A 98 2.25 20.18 28.85
N LYS A 99 3.55 19.93 28.91
CA LYS A 99 4.60 20.72 28.26
C LYS A 99 5.13 20.07 26.99
N ILE A 100 5.02 18.77 26.88
CA ILE A 100 5.50 17.96 25.76
C ILE A 100 4.30 17.31 25.08
N ALA A 101 4.21 17.42 23.77
CA ALA A 101 3.22 16.69 22.98
C ALA A 101 3.91 15.78 21.97
N VAL A 102 3.44 14.54 21.88
CA VAL A 102 3.98 13.51 20.98
C VAL A 102 2.86 12.90 20.14
N VAL A 103 3.13 12.78 18.84
CA VAL A 103 2.37 11.92 17.94
C VAL A 103 3.26 10.76 17.51
N HIS A 104 2.70 9.55 17.40
CA HIS A 104 3.45 8.32 17.20
C HIS A 104 2.71 7.36 16.25
N ASN A 105 3.43 6.80 15.31
CA ASN A 105 3.05 5.64 14.51
C ASN A 105 3.97 4.48 14.86
N GLY A 106 3.44 3.30 15.00
CA GLY A 106 4.19 2.10 15.36
C GLY A 106 3.67 1.44 16.62
N ILE A 107 4.48 0.61 17.23
CA ILE A 107 4.19 -0.09 18.49
C ILE A 107 5.44 -0.07 19.37
N ILE A 108 5.30 0.38 20.61
CA ILE A 108 6.34 0.25 21.65
C ILE A 108 6.12 -1.07 22.39
N GLU A 109 6.82 -2.11 22.00
CA GLU A 109 6.62 -3.48 22.48
C GLU A 109 6.81 -3.63 23.99
N ASN A 110 7.74 -2.91 24.58
CA ASN A 110 8.02 -2.93 26.01
C ASN A 110 7.27 -1.86 26.80
N PHE A 111 6.15 -1.36 26.30
CA PHE A 111 5.41 -0.24 26.92
C PHE A 111 4.90 -0.56 28.33
N LEU A 112 4.51 -1.80 28.61
CA LEU A 112 4.04 -2.21 29.95
C LEU A 112 5.15 -2.06 30.99
N GLU A 113 6.35 -2.55 30.70
CA GLU A 113 7.52 -2.42 31.57
C GLU A 113 7.88 -0.95 31.81
N LEU A 114 7.87 -0.13 30.74
CA LEU A 114 8.15 1.30 30.82
C LEU A 114 7.08 2.06 31.60
N ARG A 115 5.82 1.67 31.45
CA ARG A 115 4.68 2.24 32.19
C ARG A 115 4.78 1.97 33.68
N ASP A 116 5.13 0.73 34.05
CA ASP A 116 5.32 0.34 35.46
C ASP A 116 6.50 1.11 36.09
N GLU A 117 7.64 1.21 35.39
CA GLU A 117 8.78 2.02 35.81
C GLU A 117 8.38 3.48 36.06
N LEU A 118 7.73 4.12 35.08
CA LEU A 118 7.32 5.52 35.14
C LEU A 118 6.26 5.77 36.22
N THR A 119 5.32 4.84 36.41
CA THR A 119 4.33 4.92 37.47
C THR A 119 5.00 4.89 38.85
N SER A 120 6.03 4.07 39.03
CA SER A 120 6.82 4.03 40.27
C SER A 120 7.58 5.35 40.53
N LEU A 121 7.92 6.10 39.46
CA LEU A 121 8.53 7.42 39.54
C LEU A 121 7.50 8.56 39.71
N GLY A 122 6.21 8.25 39.83
CA GLY A 122 5.13 9.21 40.08
C GLY A 122 4.47 9.79 38.83
N HIS A 123 4.72 9.23 37.65
CA HIS A 123 4.01 9.62 36.43
C HIS A 123 2.58 9.09 36.43
N THR A 124 1.64 9.86 35.89
CA THR A 124 0.23 9.50 35.80
C THR A 124 -0.20 9.40 34.34
N PHE A 125 -0.65 8.24 33.96
CA PHE A 125 -1.11 7.92 32.60
C PHE A 125 -2.61 8.21 32.45
N LYS A 126 -3.00 8.75 31.30
CA LYS A 126 -4.39 9.11 30.97
C LYS A 126 -5.01 8.18 29.93
N SER A 127 -4.18 7.51 29.12
CA SER A 127 -4.62 6.63 28.04
C SER A 127 -4.21 5.18 28.28
N GLU A 128 -4.77 4.31 27.46
CA GLU A 128 -4.43 2.87 27.42
C GLU A 128 -3.39 2.55 26.33
N THR A 129 -2.88 3.58 25.63
CA THR A 129 -1.99 3.39 24.51
C THR A 129 -0.55 3.13 24.96
N ASP A 130 0.19 2.40 24.12
CA ASP A 130 1.64 2.23 24.22
C ASP A 130 2.40 3.55 24.04
N SER A 131 1.85 4.43 23.23
CA SER A 131 2.47 5.71 22.84
C SER A 131 2.68 6.71 23.97
N GLU A 132 1.85 6.66 25.00
CA GLU A 132 1.90 7.64 26.12
C GLU A 132 3.16 7.50 26.98
N VAL A 133 3.87 6.35 26.93
CA VAL A 133 5.15 6.23 27.63
C VAL A 133 6.22 7.18 27.07
N ILE A 134 6.13 7.59 25.80
CA ILE A 134 7.14 8.40 25.13
C ILE A 134 7.22 9.84 25.75
N PRO A 135 6.15 10.64 25.84
CA PRO A 135 6.23 11.96 26.46
C PRO A 135 6.64 11.90 27.93
N HIS A 136 6.23 10.86 28.68
CA HIS A 136 6.62 10.69 30.08
C HIS A 136 8.11 10.34 30.23
N LEU A 137 8.70 9.51 29.35
CA LEU A 137 10.14 9.25 29.35
C LEU A 137 10.93 10.51 29.00
N ILE A 138 10.49 11.30 28.00
CA ILE A 138 11.15 12.58 27.66
C ILE A 138 11.10 13.53 28.86
N GLU A 139 9.95 13.64 29.55
CA GLU A 139 9.80 14.43 30.76
C GLU A 139 10.80 14.00 31.86
N ASP A 140 10.90 12.70 32.11
CA ASP A 140 11.80 12.15 33.14
C ASP A 140 13.28 12.45 32.82
N PHE A 141 13.70 12.28 31.56
CA PHE A 141 15.06 12.63 31.16
C PHE A 141 15.30 14.14 31.20
N MET A 142 14.32 14.98 30.88
CA MET A 142 14.47 16.44 31.00
C MET A 142 14.54 16.87 32.46
N LYS A 143 13.79 16.27 33.40
CA LYS A 143 13.92 16.48 34.84
C LYS A 143 15.33 16.13 35.37
N LYS A 144 16.02 15.20 34.74
CA LYS A 144 17.42 14.84 35.02
C LYS A 144 18.45 15.78 34.41
N GLY A 145 18.02 16.91 33.83
CA GLY A 145 18.88 17.98 33.31
C GLY A 145 19.26 17.84 31.83
N ASN A 146 18.69 16.88 31.09
CA ASN A 146 18.94 16.75 29.67
C ASN A 146 18.14 17.80 28.88
N ASN A 147 18.70 18.31 27.78
CA ASN A 147 17.93 19.09 26.81
C ASN A 147 17.00 18.18 26.01
N LEU A 148 16.02 18.77 25.29
CA LEU A 148 15.00 18.01 24.54
C LEU A 148 15.61 16.97 23.58
N LYS A 149 16.71 17.31 22.85
CA LYS A 149 17.35 16.36 21.92
C LYS A 149 17.89 15.13 22.64
N VAL A 150 18.68 15.34 23.69
CA VAL A 150 19.28 14.24 24.46
C VAL A 150 18.20 13.44 25.18
N ALA A 151 17.18 14.08 25.73
CA ALA A 151 16.05 13.42 26.36
C ALA A 151 15.28 12.52 25.36
N THR A 152 15.04 13.00 24.14
CA THR A 152 14.40 12.20 23.09
C THR A 152 15.28 11.03 22.67
N ILE A 153 16.58 11.21 22.47
CA ILE A 153 17.50 10.12 22.14
C ILE A 153 17.49 9.04 23.22
N ASN A 154 17.61 9.43 24.50
CA ASN A 154 17.62 8.50 25.62
C ASN A 154 16.27 7.75 25.75
N THR A 155 15.16 8.44 25.45
CA THR A 155 13.83 7.80 25.39
C THR A 155 13.80 6.71 24.33
N LEU A 156 14.25 7.01 23.11
CA LEU A 156 14.21 6.06 22.00
C LEU A 156 15.16 4.89 22.18
N LYS A 157 16.29 5.07 22.87
CA LYS A 157 17.17 3.97 23.28
C LYS A 157 16.51 3.00 24.27
N LYS A 158 15.56 3.45 25.09
CA LYS A 158 14.78 2.60 26.00
C LYS A 158 13.62 1.88 25.30
N CYS A 159 13.07 2.46 24.25
CA CYS A 159 11.92 1.91 23.53
C CYS A 159 12.34 0.75 22.62
N LYS A 160 11.60 -0.36 22.67
CA LYS A 160 11.71 -1.49 21.74
C LYS A 160 10.55 -1.48 20.76
N GLY A 161 10.76 -1.96 19.54
CA GLY A 161 9.75 -2.03 18.49
C GLY A 161 9.89 -0.94 17.43
N ALA A 162 8.85 -0.77 16.61
CA ALA A 162 8.79 0.13 15.48
C ALA A 162 8.19 1.49 15.88
N TYR A 163 8.77 2.60 15.41
CA TYR A 163 8.22 3.92 15.67
C TYR A 163 8.53 4.94 14.56
N ALA A 164 7.59 5.84 14.36
CA ALA A 164 7.83 7.17 13.81
C ALA A 164 7.19 8.16 14.77
N ILE A 165 7.96 9.11 15.29
CA ILE A 165 7.49 10.09 16.25
C ILE A 165 7.69 11.52 15.75
N ALA A 166 6.77 12.42 16.15
CA ALA A 166 7.02 13.86 16.10
C ALA A 166 6.69 14.47 17.46
N VAL A 167 7.62 15.28 17.95
CA VAL A 167 7.62 15.86 19.29
C VAL A 167 7.67 17.38 19.18
N CYS A 168 6.81 18.06 19.93
CA CYS A 168 6.94 19.49 20.20
C CYS A 168 6.89 19.77 21.71
N GLN A 169 7.54 20.84 22.15
CA GLN A 169 7.69 21.17 23.56
C GLN A 169 7.66 22.70 23.74
N ILE A 170 7.01 23.18 24.81
CA ILE A 170 6.68 24.60 24.98
C ILE A 170 7.88 25.56 25.04
N ASP A 171 9.05 25.11 25.52
CA ASP A 171 10.26 25.91 25.61
C ASP A 171 11.03 25.98 24.26
N TYR A 172 10.57 25.23 23.24
CA TYR A 172 11.12 25.20 21.89
C TYR A 172 10.04 25.53 20.83
N PRO A 173 9.53 26.78 20.79
CA PRO A 173 8.33 27.13 20.02
C PRO A 173 8.52 27.16 18.50
N ASP A 174 9.74 27.02 18.02
CA ASP A 174 10.13 27.04 16.61
C ASP A 174 10.74 25.71 16.12
N LEU A 175 10.55 24.64 16.90
CA LEU A 175 11.22 23.38 16.68
C LEU A 175 10.25 22.18 16.77
N ILE A 176 10.33 21.29 15.79
CA ILE A 176 9.75 19.96 15.85
C ILE A 176 10.91 18.96 15.82
N MET A 177 10.87 17.97 16.69
CA MET A 177 11.80 16.86 16.67
C MET A 177 11.12 15.63 16.15
N VAL A 178 11.73 14.94 15.19
CA VAL A 178 11.20 13.72 14.60
C VAL A 178 12.24 12.62 14.63
N ALA A 179 11.79 11.38 14.76
CA ALA A 179 12.65 10.21 14.67
C ALA A 179 11.87 9.03 14.11
N ARG A 180 12.59 8.10 13.49
CA ARG A 180 11.96 6.88 12.98
C ARG A 180 12.82 5.63 13.20
N LYS A 181 12.12 4.51 13.31
CA LYS A 181 12.62 3.14 13.16
C LYS A 181 11.50 2.28 12.59
N GLU A 182 11.70 1.71 11.42
CA GLU A 182 10.76 0.85 10.67
C GLU A 182 9.49 1.59 10.16
N SER A 183 8.81 2.39 10.96
CA SER A 183 7.66 3.18 10.52
C SER A 183 8.05 4.36 9.62
N PRO A 184 7.37 4.62 8.48
CA PRO A 184 7.78 5.65 7.51
C PRO A 184 7.64 7.07 8.04
N LEU A 185 8.65 7.91 7.74
CA LEU A 185 8.63 9.34 7.99
C LEU A 185 9.48 10.07 6.94
N ILE A 186 8.92 11.14 6.36
CA ILE A 186 9.49 11.91 5.27
C ILE A 186 9.45 13.38 5.67
N ILE A 187 10.48 14.14 5.29
CA ILE A 187 10.57 15.57 5.58
C ILE A 187 10.45 16.35 4.27
N GLY A 188 9.36 17.10 4.11
CA GLY A 188 9.20 18.06 3.02
C GLY A 188 9.84 19.41 3.39
N ILE A 189 10.47 20.10 2.45
CA ILE A 189 11.16 21.36 2.74
C ILE A 189 10.92 22.43 1.66
N GLU A 190 10.61 23.64 2.11
CA GLU A 190 10.79 24.89 1.40
C GLU A 190 11.94 25.65 2.05
N GLU A 191 13.11 25.62 1.44
CA GLU A 191 14.33 26.16 2.04
C GLU A 191 14.14 27.60 2.53
N GLY A 192 14.59 27.86 3.76
CA GLY A 192 14.51 29.17 4.43
C GLY A 192 13.10 29.60 4.86
N LYS A 193 12.04 28.85 4.52
CA LYS A 193 10.63 29.24 4.79
C LYS A 193 9.90 28.26 5.69
N THR A 194 9.71 27.02 5.26
CA THR A 194 8.82 26.05 5.89
C THR A 194 9.40 24.65 5.81
N THR A 195 9.22 23.87 6.86
CA THR A 195 9.56 22.45 6.90
C THR A 195 8.33 21.65 7.34
N TYR A 196 8.11 20.52 6.69
CA TYR A 196 7.02 19.59 6.95
C TYR A 196 7.59 18.25 7.40
N CYS A 197 6.88 17.52 8.24
CA CYS A 197 7.11 16.09 8.45
C CYS A 197 5.83 15.31 8.17
N SER A 198 5.96 14.17 7.53
CA SER A 198 4.80 13.38 7.11
C SER A 198 5.10 11.90 7.05
N SER A 199 4.09 11.09 7.32
CA SER A 199 4.15 9.65 7.11
C SER A 199 4.10 9.25 5.64
N ASP A 200 3.63 10.14 4.75
CA ASP A 200 3.58 9.89 3.31
C ASP A 200 3.62 11.22 2.52
N ILE A 201 4.04 11.14 1.28
CA ILE A 201 4.27 12.26 0.36
C ILE A 201 3.00 13.09 0.07
N PRO A 202 1.81 12.49 -0.18
CA PRO A 202 0.61 13.24 -0.56
C PRO A 202 0.23 14.37 0.38
N ALA A 203 0.61 14.29 1.66
CA ALA A 203 0.24 15.28 2.66
C ALA A 203 0.92 16.65 2.45
N PHE A 204 2.21 16.66 2.05
CA PHE A 204 2.97 17.90 1.82
C PHE A 204 3.14 18.26 0.34
N LEU A 205 2.80 17.36 -0.58
CA LEU A 205 2.98 17.57 -2.01
C LEU A 205 2.38 18.89 -2.56
N PRO A 206 1.23 19.42 -2.07
CA PRO A 206 0.71 20.71 -2.47
C PRO A 206 1.59 21.92 -2.09
N TYR A 207 2.51 21.73 -1.16
CA TYR A 207 3.37 22.81 -0.64
C TYR A 207 4.78 22.72 -1.16
N THR A 208 5.34 21.52 -1.28
CA THR A 208 6.71 21.32 -1.80
C THR A 208 6.87 19.95 -2.43
N ARG A 209 7.75 19.88 -3.45
CA ARG A 209 8.21 18.64 -4.07
C ARG A 209 9.58 18.19 -3.56
N ASN A 210 10.26 19.05 -2.83
CA ASN A 210 11.58 18.76 -2.28
C ASN A 210 11.43 18.05 -0.95
N CYS A 211 12.09 16.91 -0.79
CA CYS A 211 12.01 16.15 0.44
C CYS A 211 13.29 15.39 0.78
N TYR A 212 13.38 15.00 2.05
CA TYR A 212 14.36 14.05 2.56
C TYR A 212 13.62 12.81 3.08
N ILE A 213 14.03 11.64 2.63
CA ILE A 213 13.53 10.37 3.16
C ILE A 213 14.40 10.01 4.37
N MET A 214 13.78 9.86 5.53
CA MET A 214 14.48 9.42 6.75
C MET A 214 14.78 7.93 6.69
N GLU A 215 15.94 7.56 7.24
CA GLU A 215 16.34 6.17 7.46
C GLU A 215 16.08 5.72 8.90
N ASP A 216 16.16 4.41 9.14
CA ASP A 216 15.96 3.89 10.48
C ASP A 216 17.09 4.31 11.42
N ASP A 217 16.73 4.51 12.68
CA ASP A 217 17.60 5.02 13.71
C ASP A 217 18.14 6.45 13.44
N GLU A 218 17.37 7.24 12.69
CA GLU A 218 17.61 8.67 12.51
C GLU A 218 16.68 9.51 13.36
N LEU A 219 17.25 10.60 13.89
CA LEU A 219 16.51 11.72 14.49
C LEU A 219 16.76 12.98 13.66
N ALA A 220 15.74 13.77 13.41
CA ALA A 220 15.88 15.06 12.78
C ALA A 220 15.27 16.17 13.64
N VAL A 221 15.98 17.31 13.65
CA VAL A 221 15.53 18.56 14.25
C VAL A 221 15.07 19.47 13.13
N LEU A 222 13.78 19.77 13.11
CA LEU A 222 13.14 20.59 12.10
C LEU A 222 12.95 22.00 12.62
N LYS A 223 13.48 22.98 11.87
CA LYS A 223 13.15 24.40 12.00
C LYS A 223 12.59 24.90 10.67
N ALA A 224 12.00 26.07 10.68
CA ALA A 224 11.40 26.66 9.49
C ALA A 224 12.40 26.82 8.34
N GLY A 225 12.30 25.94 7.33
CA GLY A 225 13.17 25.87 6.16
C GLY A 225 14.57 25.34 6.42
N GLU A 226 14.77 24.63 7.54
CA GLU A 226 16.06 24.03 7.93
C GLU A 226 15.85 22.67 8.58
N VAL A 227 16.73 21.69 8.28
CA VAL A 227 16.74 20.35 8.87
C VAL A 227 18.14 19.96 9.29
N LYS A 228 18.28 19.36 10.47
CA LYS A 228 19.51 18.73 10.93
C LYS A 228 19.25 17.29 11.30
N PHE A 229 20.03 16.37 10.74
CA PHE A 229 19.92 14.94 10.99
C PHE A 229 20.94 14.45 12.00
N PHE A 230 20.58 13.43 12.78
CA PHE A 230 21.42 12.80 13.81
C PHE A 230 21.23 11.29 13.75
N ASP A 231 22.34 10.56 13.91
CA ASP A 231 22.33 9.09 14.06
C ASP A 231 22.03 8.73 15.52
N LEU A 232 20.97 7.97 15.77
CA LEU A 232 20.58 7.54 17.12
C LEU A 232 21.58 6.57 17.76
N LYS A 233 22.40 5.87 16.94
CA LYS A 233 23.43 4.94 17.41
C LYS A 233 24.67 5.66 17.91
N ASN A 234 25.08 6.70 17.18
CA ASN A 234 26.36 7.38 17.41
C ASN A 234 26.22 8.79 17.96
N ASP A 235 25.00 9.34 18.08
CA ASP A 235 24.69 10.72 18.47
C ASP A 235 25.41 11.78 17.63
N ASN A 236 25.92 11.41 16.44
CA ASN A 236 26.65 12.27 15.54
C ASN A 236 25.70 12.99 14.58
N GLU A 237 26.03 14.24 14.24
CA GLU A 237 25.28 14.98 13.24
C GLU A 237 25.59 14.42 11.85
N LEU A 238 24.54 14.05 11.10
CA LEU A 238 24.65 13.60 9.71
C LEU A 238 24.84 14.81 8.80
N ILE A 239 26.04 14.98 8.26
CA ILE A 239 26.44 16.20 7.55
C ILE A 239 25.71 16.39 6.22
N ARG A 240 25.23 15.32 5.55
CA ARG A 240 24.52 15.42 4.26
C ARG A 240 23.54 14.29 4.04
N LYS A 241 22.27 14.65 3.77
CA LYS A 241 21.30 13.83 3.05
C LYS A 241 21.03 14.44 1.68
N GLU A 242 20.91 13.60 0.67
CA GLU A 242 20.51 14.06 -0.66
C GLU A 242 19.03 14.41 -0.65
N MET A 243 18.71 15.60 -1.12
CA MET A 243 17.35 16.06 -1.30
C MET A 243 16.79 15.40 -2.57
N GLN A 244 15.61 14.82 -2.45
CA GLN A 244 14.89 14.22 -3.56
C GLN A 244 13.81 15.18 -4.04
N ASN A 245 13.57 15.18 -5.35
CA ASN A 245 12.46 15.90 -5.97
C ASN A 245 11.39 14.92 -6.42
N ILE A 246 10.16 15.15 -5.99
CA ILE A 246 9.01 14.28 -6.31
C ILE A 246 8.36 14.75 -7.61
N GLU A 247 8.39 13.92 -8.62
CA GLU A 247 7.84 14.22 -9.95
C GLU A 247 6.30 14.06 -10.03
N TRP A 248 5.63 13.59 -8.98
CA TRP A 248 4.19 13.37 -8.98
C TRP A 248 3.42 14.67 -9.20
N ASN A 249 2.36 14.60 -10.03
CA ASN A 249 1.43 15.71 -10.18
C ASN A 249 0.52 15.81 -8.95
N ILE A 250 0.26 17.03 -8.48
CA ILE A 250 -0.65 17.31 -7.36
C ILE A 250 -2.06 16.78 -7.66
N ASP A 251 -2.54 16.97 -8.89
CA ASP A 251 -3.86 16.50 -9.33
C ASP A 251 -4.02 14.97 -9.21
N ALA A 252 -2.90 14.24 -9.23
CA ALA A 252 -2.91 12.79 -9.04
C ALA A 252 -3.32 12.38 -7.61
N ALA A 253 -3.08 13.22 -6.62
CA ALA A 253 -3.45 12.99 -5.22
C ALA A 253 -4.87 13.50 -4.87
N GLU A 254 -5.60 14.05 -5.84
CA GLU A 254 -6.98 14.53 -5.67
C GLU A 254 -7.96 13.64 -6.46
N LYS A 255 -9.25 13.68 -6.10
CA LYS A 255 -10.26 12.85 -6.78
C LYS A 255 -10.49 13.21 -8.24
N GLY A 256 -10.12 14.41 -8.69
CA GLY A 256 -10.17 14.83 -10.10
C GLY A 256 -11.57 14.74 -10.74
N GLY A 257 -12.63 15.00 -9.97
CA GLY A 257 -14.02 14.92 -10.41
C GLY A 257 -14.68 13.54 -10.26
N TYR A 258 -13.95 12.51 -9.87
CA TYR A 258 -14.52 11.21 -9.53
C TYR A 258 -15.14 11.22 -8.13
N GLU A 259 -16.16 10.42 -7.93
CA GLU A 259 -16.83 10.29 -6.63
C GLU A 259 -15.88 9.63 -5.59
N HIS A 260 -15.11 8.62 -6.02
CA HIS A 260 -14.20 7.85 -5.18
C HIS A 260 -12.82 7.71 -5.83
N PHE A 261 -11.77 7.58 -4.99
CA PHE A 261 -10.40 7.30 -5.45
C PHE A 261 -10.31 5.96 -6.19
N MET A 262 -10.97 4.91 -5.69
CA MET A 262 -10.96 3.62 -6.35
C MET A 262 -11.44 3.70 -7.80
N LEU A 263 -12.52 4.45 -8.06
CA LEU A 263 -13.01 4.64 -9.43
C LEU A 263 -12.01 5.41 -10.29
N LYS A 264 -11.46 6.52 -9.76
CA LYS A 264 -10.41 7.28 -10.43
C LYS A 264 -9.22 6.38 -10.80
N GLU A 265 -8.74 5.59 -9.86
CA GLU A 265 -7.58 4.72 -10.00
C GLU A 265 -7.80 3.60 -11.03
N ILE A 266 -9.03 3.08 -11.15
CA ILE A 266 -9.43 2.17 -12.25
C ILE A 266 -9.32 2.88 -13.61
N TYR A 267 -9.81 4.14 -13.72
CA TYR A 267 -9.70 4.92 -14.95
C TYR A 267 -8.28 5.43 -15.24
N GLU A 268 -7.42 5.47 -14.25
CA GLU A 268 -6.00 5.81 -14.40
C GLU A 268 -5.14 4.62 -14.86
N GLU A 269 -5.62 3.37 -14.80
CA GLU A 269 -4.85 2.19 -15.20
C GLU A 269 -4.16 2.32 -16.56
N PRO A 270 -4.83 2.79 -17.62
CA PRO A 270 -4.18 2.95 -18.92
C PRO A 270 -2.94 3.84 -18.87
N ASN A 271 -3.03 4.96 -18.15
CA ASN A 271 -1.90 5.87 -18.00
C ASN A 271 -0.80 5.30 -17.11
N ALA A 272 -1.16 4.65 -16.01
CA ALA A 272 -0.21 3.97 -15.13
C ALA A 272 0.60 2.91 -15.89
N LEU A 273 -0.07 2.12 -16.74
CA LEU A 273 0.59 1.15 -17.61
C LEU A 273 1.54 1.81 -18.63
N ARG A 274 1.13 2.94 -19.25
CA ARG A 274 2.02 3.71 -20.16
C ARG A 274 3.28 4.22 -19.45
N PHE A 275 3.18 4.60 -18.17
CA PHE A 275 4.35 5.00 -17.39
C PHE A 275 5.23 3.80 -17.03
N THR A 276 4.64 2.68 -16.62
CA THR A 276 5.36 1.45 -16.30
C THR A 276 6.11 0.89 -17.50
N MET A 277 5.59 1.03 -18.73
CA MET A 277 6.29 0.67 -19.96
C MET A 277 7.65 1.37 -20.16
N LYS A 278 7.90 2.48 -19.45
CA LYS A 278 9.15 3.25 -19.54
C LYS A 278 10.28 2.69 -18.66
N ILE A 279 10.09 1.55 -18.00
CA ILE A 279 11.17 0.88 -17.25
C ILE A 279 12.35 0.64 -18.19
N SER A 280 13.54 1.03 -17.79
CA SER A 280 14.72 0.96 -18.66
C SER A 280 15.14 -0.47 -18.99
N ASP A 281 15.54 -0.71 -20.23
CA ASP A 281 16.10 -2.01 -20.69
C ASP A 281 17.29 -2.45 -19.82
N GLN A 282 18.12 -1.50 -19.36
CA GLN A 282 19.25 -1.81 -18.50
C GLN A 282 18.79 -2.45 -17.19
N LEU A 283 17.73 -1.94 -16.58
CA LEU A 283 17.20 -2.48 -15.33
C LEU A 283 16.50 -3.82 -15.56
N LEU A 284 15.69 -3.95 -16.62
CA LEU A 284 15.07 -5.21 -17.01
C LEU A 284 16.11 -6.31 -17.26
N ASN A 285 17.23 -5.97 -17.92
CA ASN A 285 18.31 -6.92 -18.14
C ASN A 285 19.03 -7.33 -16.85
N LYS A 286 19.16 -6.46 -15.83
CA LYS A 286 19.70 -6.84 -14.51
C LYS A 286 18.82 -7.89 -13.84
N PHE A 287 17.50 -7.71 -13.87
CA PHE A 287 16.54 -8.69 -13.35
C PHE A 287 16.60 -10.00 -14.14
N ALA A 288 16.56 -9.93 -15.46
CA ALA A 288 16.64 -11.09 -16.34
C ALA A 288 17.89 -11.94 -16.07
N ASN A 289 19.06 -11.30 -16.04
CA ASN A 289 20.33 -11.99 -15.80
C ASN A 289 20.40 -12.65 -14.42
N ALA A 290 19.90 -11.97 -13.37
CA ALA A 290 19.83 -12.54 -12.03
C ALA A 290 18.96 -13.81 -12.01
N LEU A 291 17.78 -13.78 -12.65
CA LEU A 291 16.86 -14.92 -12.72
C LEU A 291 17.40 -16.07 -13.59
N ILE A 292 18.05 -15.75 -14.69
CA ILE A 292 18.65 -16.77 -15.57
C ILE A 292 19.76 -17.53 -14.85
N SER A 293 20.58 -16.84 -14.06
CA SER A 293 21.70 -17.44 -13.33
C SER A 293 21.32 -18.17 -12.04
N ALA A 294 20.12 -17.90 -11.48
CA ALA A 294 19.69 -18.47 -10.22
C ALA A 294 19.34 -19.97 -10.33
N ASP A 295 19.71 -20.76 -9.35
CA ASP A 295 19.28 -22.16 -9.21
C ASP A 295 17.90 -22.27 -8.56
N ASN A 296 17.67 -21.49 -7.50
CA ASN A 296 16.40 -21.42 -6.78
C ASN A 296 15.80 -20.01 -6.90
N ILE A 297 14.52 -19.95 -7.23
CA ILE A 297 13.82 -18.69 -7.42
C ILE A 297 12.55 -18.71 -6.62
N TYR A 298 12.39 -17.69 -5.77
CA TYR A 298 11.20 -17.45 -4.97
C TYR A 298 10.54 -16.15 -5.39
N ILE A 299 9.21 -16.08 -5.25
CA ILE A 299 8.45 -14.84 -5.40
C ILE A 299 7.55 -14.69 -4.19
N THR A 300 7.61 -13.52 -3.54
CA THR A 300 6.90 -13.29 -2.28
C THR A 300 6.26 -11.92 -2.22
N ALA A 301 5.09 -11.85 -1.61
CA ALA A 301 4.29 -10.65 -1.42
C ALA A 301 3.12 -10.93 -0.48
N ALA A 302 2.30 -9.89 -0.19
CA ALA A 302 1.02 -9.99 0.51
C ALA A 302 -0.16 -9.55 -0.37
N GLY A 303 -1.35 -10.09 -0.13
CA GLY A 303 -2.63 -9.63 -0.69
C GLY A 303 -2.62 -9.48 -2.22
N THR A 304 -3.03 -8.31 -2.71
CA THR A 304 -3.05 -7.99 -4.15
C THR A 304 -1.69 -8.18 -4.82
N SER A 305 -0.60 -7.78 -4.15
CA SER A 305 0.75 -7.99 -4.67
C SER A 305 1.11 -9.49 -4.77
N TYR A 306 0.59 -10.33 -3.88
CA TYR A 306 0.75 -11.78 -3.99
C TYR A 306 -0.01 -12.35 -5.19
N HIS A 307 -1.20 -11.82 -5.49
CA HIS A 307 -1.91 -12.23 -6.71
C HIS A 307 -1.20 -11.76 -7.99
N SER A 308 -0.54 -10.59 -7.97
CA SER A 308 0.34 -10.19 -9.09
C SER A 308 1.55 -11.12 -9.23
N ALA A 309 2.13 -11.57 -8.09
CA ALA A 309 3.21 -12.55 -8.06
C ALA A 309 2.77 -13.90 -8.66
N LEU A 310 1.55 -14.37 -8.38
CA LEU A 310 0.99 -15.57 -8.99
C LEU A 310 0.88 -15.47 -10.52
N ALA A 311 0.41 -14.33 -11.04
CA ALA A 311 0.39 -14.09 -12.49
C ALA A 311 1.81 -14.07 -13.07
N GLY A 312 2.71 -13.31 -12.43
CA GLY A 312 4.09 -13.13 -12.84
C GLY A 312 4.88 -14.44 -12.85
N LYS A 313 4.67 -15.30 -11.89
CA LYS A 313 5.29 -16.64 -11.84
C LYS A 313 4.98 -17.44 -13.11
N PHE A 314 3.73 -17.43 -13.58
CA PHE A 314 3.36 -18.13 -14.84
C PHE A 314 4.05 -17.49 -16.05
N ILE A 315 4.04 -16.15 -16.14
CA ILE A 315 4.60 -15.42 -17.27
C ILE A 315 6.12 -15.63 -17.34
N ILE A 316 6.81 -15.47 -16.22
CA ILE A 316 8.28 -15.60 -16.16
C ILE A 316 8.70 -17.04 -16.39
N SER A 317 8.08 -18.02 -15.73
CA SER A 317 8.43 -19.45 -15.86
C SER A 317 8.34 -19.95 -17.30
N LYS A 318 7.38 -19.42 -18.09
CA LYS A 318 7.21 -19.77 -19.51
C LYS A 318 8.47 -19.48 -20.34
N PHE A 319 9.14 -18.36 -20.08
CA PHE A 319 10.34 -17.96 -20.82
C PHE A 319 11.64 -18.35 -20.10
N LEU A 320 11.58 -18.48 -18.78
CA LEU A 320 12.73 -18.86 -17.99
C LEU A 320 13.03 -20.38 -18.08
N GLY A 321 11.99 -21.20 -18.27
CA GLY A 321 12.13 -22.67 -18.28
C GLY A 321 12.53 -23.24 -16.93
N LYS A 322 12.31 -22.48 -15.83
CA LYS A 322 12.56 -22.88 -14.44
C LYS A 322 11.30 -22.70 -13.62
N HIS A 323 11.17 -23.50 -12.58
CA HIS A 323 10.09 -23.33 -11.61
C HIS A 323 10.37 -22.12 -10.70
N ILE A 324 9.34 -21.35 -10.40
CA ILE A 324 9.38 -20.26 -9.43
C ILE A 324 8.42 -20.65 -8.30
N GLN A 325 8.92 -20.72 -7.08
CA GLN A 325 8.11 -20.99 -5.91
C GLN A 325 7.51 -19.70 -5.40
N ASP A 326 6.18 -19.63 -5.37
CA ASP A 326 5.45 -18.54 -4.74
C ASP A 326 5.20 -18.85 -3.26
N ILE A 327 5.45 -17.89 -2.39
CA ILE A 327 5.23 -18.01 -0.94
C ILE A 327 4.65 -16.69 -0.44
N GLU A 328 3.55 -16.74 0.30
CA GLU A 328 3.06 -15.56 1.02
C GLU A 328 4.11 -15.07 2.01
N CYS A 329 4.31 -13.76 2.08
CA CYS A 329 5.43 -13.21 2.83
C CYS A 329 5.38 -13.53 4.34
N SER A 330 4.19 -13.60 4.94
CA SER A 330 3.99 -14.03 6.33
C SER A 330 4.47 -15.46 6.63
N GLU A 331 4.48 -16.32 5.60
CA GLU A 331 4.86 -17.72 5.71
C GLU A 331 6.29 -18.00 5.20
N PHE A 332 6.99 -16.97 4.72
CA PHE A 332 8.24 -17.13 3.99
C PHE A 332 9.33 -17.76 4.86
N GLU A 333 9.56 -17.24 6.06
CA GLU A 333 10.52 -17.81 7.00
C GLU A 333 10.12 -19.22 7.40
N THR A 334 8.86 -19.42 7.79
CA THR A 334 8.34 -20.70 8.28
C THR A 334 8.53 -21.81 7.26
N GLN A 335 8.24 -21.53 5.97
CA GLN A 335 8.35 -22.52 4.91
C GLN A 335 9.80 -22.78 4.46
N LEU A 336 10.69 -21.79 4.57
CA LEU A 336 12.07 -21.92 4.09
C LEU A 336 13.12 -22.13 5.17
N LYS A 337 12.74 -22.11 6.45
CA LYS A 337 13.66 -22.39 7.56
C LYS A 337 14.31 -23.76 7.40
N GLY A 338 15.64 -23.75 7.24
CA GLY A 338 16.45 -24.95 7.00
C GLY A 338 16.52 -25.42 5.54
N SER A 339 15.76 -24.84 4.61
CA SER A 339 15.74 -25.21 3.18
C SER A 339 16.20 -24.10 2.23
N LEU A 340 16.23 -22.84 2.67
CA LEU A 340 16.74 -21.73 1.87
C LEU A 340 18.22 -21.98 1.51
N GLN A 341 18.53 -21.86 0.22
CA GLN A 341 19.87 -22.09 -0.31
C GLN A 341 20.60 -20.77 -0.58
N ASP A 342 21.94 -20.81 -0.52
CA ASP A 342 22.77 -19.70 -1.02
C ASP A 342 22.58 -19.52 -2.52
N ASN A 343 22.82 -18.31 -3.03
CA ASN A 343 22.61 -17.91 -4.43
C ASN A 343 21.15 -17.99 -4.92
N ALA A 344 20.18 -18.15 -4.02
CA ALA A 344 18.78 -18.02 -4.39
C ALA A 344 18.45 -16.57 -4.80
N VAL A 345 17.49 -16.42 -5.71
CA VAL A 345 16.94 -15.13 -6.09
C VAL A 345 15.50 -15.02 -5.59
N ILE A 346 15.19 -13.92 -4.90
CA ILE A 346 13.88 -13.65 -4.35
C ILE A 346 13.31 -12.41 -5.03
N ILE A 347 12.16 -12.55 -5.69
CA ILE A 347 11.37 -11.42 -6.20
C ILE A 347 10.41 -11.02 -5.09
N ALA A 348 10.57 -9.81 -4.53
CA ALA A 348 9.71 -9.26 -3.50
C ALA A 348 8.84 -8.15 -4.09
N ILE A 349 7.52 -8.22 -3.89
CA ILE A 349 6.58 -7.25 -4.46
C ILE A 349 5.79 -6.59 -3.33
N SER A 350 5.81 -5.25 -3.30
CA SER A 350 5.00 -4.45 -2.38
C SER A 350 4.67 -3.11 -3.00
N GLN A 351 3.38 -2.78 -3.10
CA GLN A 351 2.94 -1.49 -3.64
C GLN A 351 3.55 -0.32 -2.88
N SER A 352 3.43 -0.30 -1.57
CA SER A 352 3.96 0.76 -0.70
C SER A 352 5.46 0.62 -0.42
N GLY A 353 5.98 -0.61 -0.51
CA GLY A 353 7.32 -0.94 -0.05
C GLY A 353 7.51 -0.86 1.48
N GLU A 354 6.39 -0.77 2.22
CA GLU A 354 6.34 -0.66 3.68
C GLU A 354 5.58 -1.82 4.34
N THR A 355 5.21 -2.85 3.59
CA THR A 355 4.52 -4.04 4.13
C THR A 355 5.49 -4.81 5.02
N ILE A 356 5.20 -4.86 6.33
CA ILE A 356 6.13 -5.39 7.32
C ILE A 356 6.50 -6.85 7.05
N ASP A 357 5.51 -7.72 6.79
CA ASP A 357 5.77 -9.14 6.50
C ASP A 357 6.69 -9.33 5.30
N THR A 358 6.56 -8.49 4.25
CA THR A 358 7.43 -8.58 3.07
C THR A 358 8.85 -8.13 3.39
N ILE A 359 8.99 -7.06 4.18
CA ILE A 359 10.30 -6.55 4.62
C ILE A 359 11.00 -7.59 5.50
N GLU A 360 10.28 -8.19 6.43
CA GLU A 360 10.86 -9.23 7.31
C GLU A 360 11.27 -10.48 6.56
N ALA A 361 10.45 -10.96 5.64
CA ALA A 361 10.78 -12.09 4.79
C ALA A 361 12.13 -11.91 4.08
N ILE A 362 12.35 -10.75 3.43
CA ILE A 362 13.61 -10.49 2.73
C ILE A 362 14.78 -10.19 3.68
N ARG A 363 14.52 -9.52 4.81
CA ARG A 363 15.52 -9.28 5.85
C ARG A 363 16.03 -10.60 6.45
N TRP A 364 15.10 -11.48 6.83
CA TRP A 364 15.43 -12.81 7.31
C TRP A 364 16.24 -13.60 6.27
N ALA A 365 15.82 -13.59 5.01
CA ALA A 365 16.53 -14.30 3.95
C ALA A 365 17.97 -13.80 3.80
N LYS A 366 18.20 -12.48 3.79
CA LYS A 366 19.54 -11.87 3.69
C LYS A 366 20.44 -12.12 4.90
N THR A 367 19.87 -12.23 6.09
CA THR A 367 20.63 -12.54 7.30
C THR A 367 20.95 -14.03 7.43
N THR A 368 20.16 -14.87 6.78
CA THR A 368 20.29 -16.35 6.85
C THR A 368 21.21 -16.90 5.77
N LYS A 369 21.14 -16.35 4.55
CA LYS A 369 21.85 -16.87 3.38
C LYS A 369 22.32 -15.73 2.45
N SER A 370 23.31 -16.04 1.61
CA SER A 370 23.74 -15.15 0.52
C SER A 370 22.75 -15.20 -0.64
N VAL A 371 21.67 -14.43 -0.51
CA VAL A 371 20.60 -14.37 -1.52
C VAL A 371 20.59 -13.02 -2.23
N LYS A 372 20.01 -12.98 -3.43
CA LYS A 372 19.77 -11.74 -4.18
C LYS A 372 18.31 -11.37 -4.14
N ILE A 373 18.02 -10.11 -3.75
CA ILE A 373 16.65 -9.57 -3.66
C ILE A 373 16.37 -8.65 -4.85
N LEU A 374 15.34 -8.97 -5.60
CA LEU A 374 14.80 -8.18 -6.71
C LEU A 374 13.44 -7.62 -6.28
N THR A 375 13.31 -6.31 -6.19
CA THR A 375 12.09 -5.69 -5.67
C THR A 375 11.30 -4.98 -6.75
N ILE A 376 9.98 -5.12 -6.71
CA ILE A 376 9.02 -4.32 -7.47
C ILE A 376 8.17 -3.54 -6.49
N THR A 377 8.21 -2.20 -6.56
CA THR A 377 7.45 -1.29 -5.70
C THR A 377 6.92 -0.11 -6.49
N ASN A 378 5.97 0.64 -5.92
CA ASN A 378 5.49 1.89 -6.53
C ASN A 378 6.08 3.15 -5.84
N VAL A 379 6.69 3.00 -4.67
CA VAL A 379 7.17 4.13 -3.86
C VAL A 379 8.69 4.16 -3.85
N VAL A 380 9.24 5.25 -4.38
CA VAL A 380 10.69 5.52 -4.37
C VAL A 380 11.18 5.69 -2.94
N GLY A 381 12.33 5.06 -2.60
CA GLY A 381 12.96 5.20 -1.28
C GLY A 381 12.20 4.53 -0.13
N SER A 382 11.19 3.70 -0.41
CA SER A 382 10.50 2.91 0.60
C SER A 382 11.42 1.91 1.30
N SER A 383 11.02 1.45 2.49
CA SER A 383 11.85 0.61 3.36
C SER A 383 12.36 -0.67 2.69
N ILE A 384 11.53 -1.32 1.87
CA ILE A 384 11.92 -2.54 1.15
C ILE A 384 13.13 -2.33 0.23
N THR A 385 13.31 -1.10 -0.31
CA THR A 385 14.38 -0.79 -1.27
C THR A 385 15.78 -0.90 -0.66
N ARG A 386 15.90 -0.75 0.66
CA ARG A 386 17.16 -0.82 1.40
C ARG A 386 17.73 -2.23 1.49
N TYR A 387 16.86 -3.22 1.43
CA TYR A 387 17.24 -4.64 1.46
C TYR A 387 17.41 -5.25 0.07
N SER A 388 17.19 -4.45 -0.99
CA SER A 388 17.10 -4.90 -2.37
C SER A 388 18.40 -4.69 -3.13
N ASP A 389 18.79 -5.66 -3.96
CA ASP A 389 19.95 -5.54 -4.85
C ASP A 389 19.60 -4.79 -6.14
N HIS A 390 18.35 -4.96 -6.61
CA HIS A 390 17.78 -4.19 -7.71
C HIS A 390 16.31 -3.88 -7.43
N VAL A 391 15.90 -2.67 -7.81
CA VAL A 391 14.53 -2.17 -7.57
C VAL A 391 13.92 -1.69 -8.89
N ILE A 392 12.74 -2.18 -9.20
CA ILE A 392 11.85 -1.62 -10.23
C ILE A 392 10.78 -0.79 -9.52
N VAL A 393 10.66 0.48 -9.92
CA VAL A 393 9.55 1.35 -9.53
C VAL A 393 8.53 1.36 -10.66
N THR A 394 7.28 1.02 -10.38
CA THR A 394 6.22 0.89 -11.38
C THR A 394 5.73 2.22 -11.93
N ASN A 395 5.96 3.33 -11.21
CA ASN A 395 5.54 4.69 -11.58
C ASN A 395 4.02 4.81 -11.85
N ALA A 396 3.21 4.04 -11.13
CA ALA A 396 1.75 4.08 -11.25
C ALA A 396 1.12 5.39 -10.73
N GLY A 397 1.93 6.27 -10.14
CA GLY A 397 1.43 7.43 -9.38
C GLY A 397 0.87 7.02 -8.01
N PRO A 398 0.40 7.98 -7.21
CA PRO A 398 -0.19 7.68 -5.90
C PRO A 398 -1.46 6.85 -6.04
N GLU A 399 -1.60 5.84 -5.18
CA GLU A 399 -2.81 5.02 -5.06
C GLU A 399 -3.33 5.15 -3.64
N ILE A 400 -4.49 5.82 -3.49
CA ILE A 400 -5.04 6.28 -2.22
C ILE A 400 -6.18 5.39 -1.74
N GLY A 401 -7.02 4.90 -2.67
CA GLY A 401 -8.05 3.90 -2.34
C GLY A 401 -7.43 2.72 -1.60
N VAL A 402 -8.05 2.26 -0.49
CA VAL A 402 -7.47 1.19 0.33
C VAL A 402 -7.30 -0.10 -0.49
N ALA A 403 -8.31 -0.47 -1.26
CA ALA A 403 -8.22 -1.60 -2.18
C ALA A 403 -7.32 -1.24 -3.38
N ALA A 404 -6.27 -2.00 -3.61
CA ALA A 404 -5.35 -1.78 -4.73
C ALA A 404 -6.02 -2.09 -6.07
N THR A 405 -5.77 -1.26 -7.08
CA THR A 405 -6.30 -1.41 -8.45
C THR A 405 -5.20 -1.29 -9.49
N LYS A 406 -4.82 -0.07 -9.89
CA LYS A 406 -3.81 0.19 -10.92
C LYS A 406 -2.43 -0.39 -10.58
N THR A 407 -2.11 -0.50 -9.29
CA THR A 407 -0.82 -1.07 -8.88
C THR A 407 -0.74 -2.59 -9.09
N TYR A 408 -1.86 -3.33 -9.03
CA TYR A 408 -1.89 -4.72 -9.49
C TYR A 408 -1.48 -4.83 -10.97
N SER A 409 -2.15 -4.09 -11.83
CA SER A 409 -1.92 -4.13 -13.28
C SER A 409 -0.48 -3.72 -13.65
N THR A 410 0.06 -2.70 -12.99
CA THR A 410 1.45 -2.26 -13.22
C THR A 410 2.49 -3.22 -12.67
N GLN A 411 2.23 -3.92 -11.56
CA GLN A 411 3.08 -5.00 -11.06
C GLN A 411 3.13 -6.18 -12.03
N VAL A 412 1.97 -6.61 -12.55
CA VAL A 412 1.91 -7.69 -13.57
C VAL A 412 2.62 -7.27 -14.84
N LEU A 413 2.47 -6.00 -15.28
CA LEU A 413 3.19 -5.46 -16.44
C LEU A 413 4.70 -5.46 -16.23
N ALA A 414 5.19 -5.04 -15.07
CA ALA A 414 6.63 -5.08 -14.76
C ALA A 414 7.20 -6.51 -14.84
N LEU A 415 6.45 -7.49 -14.28
CA LEU A 415 6.80 -8.92 -14.36
C LEU A 415 6.77 -9.44 -15.81
N ALA A 416 5.83 -8.98 -16.63
CA ALA A 416 5.75 -9.30 -18.05
C ALA A 416 6.95 -8.75 -18.84
N LEU A 417 7.35 -7.50 -18.58
CA LEU A 417 8.54 -6.88 -19.19
C LEU A 417 9.82 -7.63 -18.82
N ILE A 418 9.97 -8.05 -17.56
CA ILE A 418 11.09 -8.91 -17.12
C ILE A 418 11.08 -10.23 -17.92
N ALA A 419 9.91 -10.85 -18.08
CA ALA A 419 9.78 -12.11 -18.82
C ALA A 419 10.16 -11.97 -20.29
N VAL A 420 9.76 -10.88 -20.95
CA VAL A 420 10.17 -10.58 -22.34
C VAL A 420 11.68 -10.33 -22.42
N SER A 421 12.27 -9.65 -21.43
CA SER A 421 13.73 -9.45 -21.34
C SER A 421 14.47 -10.79 -21.16
N ILE A 422 13.94 -11.72 -20.36
CA ILE A 422 14.48 -13.09 -20.23
C ILE A 422 14.43 -13.81 -21.58
N ALA A 423 13.28 -13.77 -22.26
CA ALA A 423 13.10 -14.42 -23.54
C ALA A 423 14.09 -13.92 -24.60
N LYS A 424 14.32 -12.61 -24.67
CA LYS A 424 15.32 -11.94 -25.52
C LYS A 424 16.73 -12.38 -25.15
N THR A 425 17.09 -12.33 -23.89
CA THR A 425 18.45 -12.65 -23.39
C THR A 425 18.79 -14.12 -23.64
N ARG A 426 17.84 -15.03 -23.42
CA ARG A 426 18.02 -16.47 -23.68
C ARG A 426 17.91 -16.86 -25.15
N LYS A 427 17.48 -15.96 -26.03
CA LYS A 427 17.26 -16.21 -27.47
C LYS A 427 16.31 -17.38 -27.75
N ILE A 428 15.29 -17.57 -26.94
CA ILE A 428 14.28 -18.64 -27.06
C ILE A 428 13.09 -18.26 -27.94
N ILE A 429 13.00 -16.99 -28.30
CA ILE A 429 12.06 -16.45 -29.27
C ILE A 429 12.79 -15.57 -30.26
N SER A 430 12.23 -15.40 -31.47
CA SER A 430 12.81 -14.53 -32.50
C SER A 430 12.73 -13.05 -32.09
N ASN A 431 13.56 -12.20 -32.69
CA ASN A 431 13.47 -10.75 -32.48
C ASN A 431 12.10 -10.19 -32.89
N GLU A 432 11.48 -10.76 -33.92
CA GLU A 432 10.11 -10.38 -34.33
C GLU A 432 9.08 -10.70 -33.26
N GLU A 433 9.19 -11.86 -32.59
CA GLU A 433 8.31 -12.21 -31.47
C GLU A 433 8.56 -11.31 -30.27
N VAL A 434 9.81 -10.92 -29.97
CA VAL A 434 10.13 -9.94 -28.92
C VAL A 434 9.41 -8.62 -29.19
N ILE A 435 9.49 -8.10 -30.41
CA ILE A 435 8.81 -6.88 -30.82
C ILE A 435 7.29 -7.06 -30.64
N LYS A 436 6.74 -8.18 -31.10
CA LYS A 436 5.30 -8.45 -31.01
C LYS A 436 4.79 -8.54 -29.58
N TYR A 437 5.55 -9.14 -28.65
CA TYR A 437 5.22 -9.12 -27.22
C TYR A 437 5.24 -7.70 -26.68
N HIS A 438 6.25 -6.91 -27.05
CA HIS A 438 6.36 -5.53 -26.61
C HIS A 438 5.20 -4.66 -27.13
N ASP A 439 4.86 -4.78 -28.41
CA ASP A 439 3.73 -4.08 -29.04
C ASP A 439 2.40 -4.47 -28.41
N THR A 440 2.24 -5.76 -28.08
CA THR A 440 1.06 -6.25 -27.37
C THR A 440 0.92 -5.58 -26.00
N LEU A 441 2.01 -5.54 -25.20
CA LEU A 441 2.02 -4.86 -23.90
C LEU A 441 1.73 -3.36 -24.04
N ALA A 442 2.33 -2.70 -25.04
CA ALA A 442 2.07 -1.28 -25.32
C ALA A 442 0.63 -0.99 -25.78
N GLY A 443 -0.06 -1.98 -26.35
CA GLY A 443 -1.45 -1.91 -26.77
C GLY A 443 -2.49 -2.10 -25.64
N ILE A 444 -2.10 -2.71 -24.52
CA ILE A 444 -3.01 -3.01 -23.39
C ILE A 444 -3.76 -1.78 -22.87
N PRO A 445 -3.13 -0.60 -22.70
CA PRO A 445 -3.86 0.60 -22.26
C PRO A 445 -5.08 0.91 -23.12
N ASN A 446 -4.97 0.81 -24.44
CA ASN A 446 -6.07 1.08 -25.36
C ASN A 446 -7.20 0.04 -25.26
N ILE A 447 -6.87 -1.21 -24.92
CA ILE A 447 -7.87 -2.26 -24.67
C ILE A 447 -8.68 -1.92 -23.43
N ILE A 448 -8.01 -1.48 -22.36
CA ILE A 448 -8.65 -1.10 -21.10
C ILE A 448 -9.53 0.14 -21.30
N GLU A 449 -9.04 1.18 -21.99
CA GLU A 449 -9.84 2.39 -22.31
C GLU A 449 -11.14 2.03 -23.03
N LYS A 450 -11.05 1.24 -24.10
CA LYS A 450 -12.22 0.77 -24.85
C LYS A 450 -13.19 -0.04 -23.99
N PHE A 451 -12.66 -0.85 -23.08
CA PHE A 451 -13.48 -1.62 -22.15
C PHE A 451 -14.25 -0.71 -21.20
N LEU A 452 -13.55 0.24 -20.55
CA LEU A 452 -14.14 1.18 -19.60
C LEU A 452 -15.21 2.08 -20.24
N GLU A 453 -15.02 2.51 -21.50
CA GLU A 453 -15.99 3.31 -22.23
C GLU A 453 -17.34 2.59 -22.48
N LYS A 454 -17.32 1.27 -22.66
CA LYS A 454 -18.47 0.53 -23.19
C LYS A 454 -19.21 -0.33 -22.16
N ASN A 455 -18.57 -0.70 -21.05
CA ASN A 455 -19.08 -1.79 -20.21
C ASN A 455 -19.61 -1.37 -18.82
N VAL A 456 -19.54 -0.09 -18.47
CA VAL A 456 -19.97 0.37 -17.14
C VAL A 456 -21.44 0.05 -16.86
N ASP A 457 -22.34 0.29 -17.81
CA ASP A 457 -23.77 0.02 -17.62
C ASP A 457 -24.07 -1.48 -17.52
N LEU A 458 -23.35 -2.31 -18.28
CA LEU A 458 -23.46 -3.77 -18.15
C LEU A 458 -23.01 -4.23 -16.75
N ILE A 459 -21.91 -3.68 -16.22
CA ILE A 459 -21.42 -4.02 -14.88
C ILE A 459 -22.46 -3.63 -13.82
N LYS A 460 -23.02 -2.41 -13.89
CA LYS A 460 -24.11 -1.97 -13.00
C LYS A 460 -25.33 -2.90 -13.08
N TYR A 461 -25.72 -3.31 -14.29
CA TYR A 461 -26.80 -4.26 -14.50
C TYR A 461 -26.50 -5.60 -13.81
N ILE A 462 -25.28 -6.11 -13.96
CA ILE A 462 -24.85 -7.37 -13.32
C ILE A 462 -24.96 -7.25 -11.80
N VAL A 463 -24.41 -6.20 -11.21
CA VAL A 463 -24.44 -5.96 -9.77
C VAL A 463 -25.88 -5.93 -9.25
N ASN A 464 -26.76 -5.15 -9.87
CA ASN A 464 -28.17 -5.03 -9.46
C ASN A 464 -28.91 -6.39 -9.53
N ASN A 465 -28.52 -7.27 -10.45
CA ASN A 465 -29.08 -8.61 -10.57
C ASN A 465 -28.48 -9.64 -9.60
N LEU A 466 -27.33 -9.32 -8.99
CA LEU A 466 -26.65 -10.17 -8.02
C LEU A 466 -26.82 -9.67 -6.58
N GLU A 467 -27.41 -8.52 -6.36
CA GLU A 467 -27.52 -7.81 -5.07
C GLU A 467 -28.00 -8.70 -3.91
N LYS A 468 -28.92 -9.62 -4.17
CA LYS A 468 -29.47 -10.53 -3.15
C LYS A 468 -28.54 -11.69 -2.77
N ASN A 469 -27.47 -11.92 -3.52
CA ASN A 469 -26.55 -13.02 -3.25
C ASN A 469 -25.39 -12.53 -2.38
N LEU A 470 -25.08 -13.28 -1.34
CA LEU A 470 -23.98 -12.96 -0.41
C LEU A 470 -22.67 -13.66 -0.77
N ASN A 471 -22.74 -14.72 -1.58
CA ASN A 471 -21.64 -15.61 -1.90
C ASN A 471 -21.53 -15.79 -3.41
N TYR A 472 -20.28 -15.78 -3.91
CA TYR A 472 -19.95 -15.96 -5.32
C TYR A 472 -18.73 -16.87 -5.45
N PHE A 473 -18.60 -17.54 -6.59
CA PHE A 473 -17.32 -18.12 -6.99
C PHE A 473 -16.72 -17.33 -8.16
N PHE A 474 -15.42 -17.08 -8.07
CA PHE A 474 -14.60 -16.69 -9.21
C PHE A 474 -13.77 -17.89 -9.65
N LEU A 475 -14.03 -18.40 -10.84
CA LEU A 475 -13.43 -19.63 -11.32
C LEU A 475 -12.61 -19.39 -12.59
N ALA A 476 -11.41 -19.94 -12.61
CA ALA A 476 -10.51 -19.85 -13.75
C ALA A 476 -9.59 -21.06 -13.84
N ARG A 477 -8.74 -21.10 -14.87
CA ARG A 477 -7.66 -22.07 -15.02
C ARG A 477 -6.36 -21.37 -15.40
N GLY A 478 -5.23 -22.07 -15.20
CA GLY A 478 -3.92 -21.55 -15.60
C GLY A 478 -3.60 -20.20 -14.94
N ILE A 479 -3.06 -19.29 -15.73
CA ILE A 479 -2.66 -17.95 -15.30
C ILE A 479 -3.83 -17.12 -14.75
N SER A 480 -5.03 -17.33 -15.27
CA SER A 480 -6.23 -16.58 -14.88
C SER A 480 -6.73 -16.90 -13.47
N ILE A 481 -6.18 -17.94 -12.80
CA ILE A 481 -6.43 -18.19 -11.37
C ILE A 481 -6.00 -16.98 -10.54
N ALA A 482 -4.90 -16.31 -10.89
CA ALA A 482 -4.46 -15.09 -10.25
C ALA A 482 -5.53 -13.98 -10.33
N THR A 483 -6.11 -13.79 -11.53
CA THR A 483 -7.19 -12.83 -11.76
C THR A 483 -8.46 -13.18 -10.98
N ALA A 484 -8.83 -14.46 -10.92
CA ALA A 484 -9.98 -14.94 -10.15
C ALA A 484 -9.81 -14.67 -8.64
N LYS A 485 -8.63 -14.95 -8.11
CA LYS A 485 -8.29 -14.66 -6.71
C LYS A 485 -8.32 -13.16 -6.41
N GLU A 486 -7.76 -12.34 -7.30
CA GLU A 486 -7.74 -10.89 -7.14
C GLU A 486 -9.14 -10.28 -7.21
N GLY A 487 -9.97 -10.69 -8.19
CA GLY A 487 -11.36 -10.25 -8.26
C GLY A 487 -12.16 -10.63 -7.02
N GLY A 488 -11.95 -11.84 -6.50
CA GLY A 488 -12.53 -12.29 -5.24
C GLY A 488 -12.08 -11.45 -4.05
N LEU A 489 -10.80 -11.09 -3.99
CA LEU A 489 -10.25 -10.22 -2.95
C LEU A 489 -10.89 -8.83 -3.00
N LYS A 490 -10.99 -8.21 -4.17
CA LYS A 490 -11.61 -6.88 -4.32
C LYS A 490 -13.04 -6.84 -3.78
N LEU A 491 -13.86 -7.84 -4.10
CA LEU A 491 -15.23 -7.91 -3.58
C LEU A 491 -15.28 -8.19 -2.06
N LYS A 492 -14.37 -8.99 -1.51
CA LYS A 492 -14.23 -9.16 -0.05
C LYS A 492 -13.93 -7.83 0.63
N GLU A 493 -12.95 -7.09 0.11
CA GLU A 493 -12.46 -5.85 0.69
C GLU A 493 -13.53 -4.75 0.68
N VAL A 494 -14.10 -4.43 -0.49
CA VAL A 494 -14.91 -3.22 -0.62
C VAL A 494 -16.41 -3.46 -0.49
N ALA A 495 -16.90 -4.67 -0.83
CA ALA A 495 -18.33 -5.01 -0.77
C ALA A 495 -18.69 -5.93 0.41
N CYS A 496 -17.72 -6.31 1.26
CA CYS A 496 -17.93 -7.16 2.44
C CYS A 496 -18.67 -8.46 2.12
N ARG A 497 -18.32 -9.13 0.99
CA ARG A 497 -18.96 -10.36 0.53
C ARG A 497 -18.03 -11.55 0.69
N PHE A 498 -18.60 -12.71 1.07
CA PHE A 498 -17.81 -13.94 1.13
C PHE A 498 -17.66 -14.53 -0.27
N ILE A 499 -16.46 -14.40 -0.82
CA ILE A 499 -16.14 -14.76 -2.19
C ILE A 499 -14.83 -15.54 -2.24
N GLU A 500 -14.79 -16.58 -3.04
CA GLU A 500 -13.58 -17.38 -3.20
C GLU A 500 -13.18 -17.47 -4.67
N GLY A 501 -11.88 -17.21 -4.92
CA GLY A 501 -11.23 -17.43 -6.21
C GLY A 501 -10.56 -18.79 -6.27
N TYR A 502 -11.06 -19.69 -7.11
CA TYR A 502 -10.55 -21.06 -7.23
C TYR A 502 -10.06 -21.40 -8.63
N SER A 503 -9.20 -22.41 -8.69
CA SER A 503 -9.08 -23.21 -9.90
C SER A 503 -10.42 -23.89 -10.18
N ALA A 504 -10.99 -23.69 -11.36
CA ALA A 504 -12.26 -24.33 -11.76
C ALA A 504 -12.21 -25.87 -11.68
N ALA A 505 -11.02 -26.45 -11.82
CA ALA A 505 -10.83 -27.88 -11.63
C ALA A 505 -10.90 -28.28 -10.15
N SER A 506 -10.20 -27.52 -9.28
CA SER A 506 -10.15 -27.79 -7.84
C SER A 506 -11.50 -27.57 -7.16
N ALA A 507 -12.28 -26.61 -7.66
CA ALA A 507 -13.62 -26.33 -7.14
C ALA A 507 -14.58 -27.52 -7.22
N LYS A 508 -14.31 -28.52 -8.07
CA LYS A 508 -15.09 -29.78 -8.15
C LYS A 508 -14.87 -30.69 -6.95
N HIS A 509 -13.77 -30.53 -6.21
CA HIS A 509 -13.36 -31.39 -5.12
C HIS A 509 -13.77 -30.83 -3.75
N GLY A 510 -15.00 -30.37 -3.61
CA GLY A 510 -15.58 -29.84 -2.37
C GLY A 510 -16.43 -28.58 -2.62
N PRO A 511 -15.88 -27.43 -3.04
CA PRO A 511 -16.62 -26.18 -3.18
C PRO A 511 -17.89 -26.26 -4.04
N ILE A 512 -17.93 -27.11 -5.05
CA ILE A 512 -19.09 -27.31 -5.92
C ILE A 512 -20.36 -27.74 -5.13
N SER A 513 -20.22 -28.29 -3.93
CA SER A 513 -21.34 -28.64 -3.04
C SER A 513 -22.20 -27.45 -2.61
N LEU A 514 -21.64 -26.23 -2.69
CA LEU A 514 -22.36 -24.98 -2.39
C LEU A 514 -23.23 -24.50 -3.55
N VAL A 515 -23.02 -25.05 -4.74
CA VAL A 515 -23.76 -24.65 -5.95
C VAL A 515 -25.16 -25.24 -5.95
N ARG A 516 -26.14 -24.35 -6.09
CA ARG A 516 -27.57 -24.63 -6.18
C ARG A 516 -28.19 -23.67 -7.18
N GLU A 517 -29.47 -23.81 -7.46
CA GLU A 517 -30.19 -22.97 -8.42
C GLU A 517 -29.95 -21.47 -8.15
N GLY A 518 -29.48 -20.77 -9.18
CA GLY A 518 -29.19 -19.34 -9.14
C GLY A 518 -27.90 -18.94 -8.43
N PHE A 519 -27.06 -19.89 -7.93
CA PHE A 519 -25.78 -19.54 -7.29
C PHE A 519 -24.83 -18.86 -8.31
N PRO A 520 -24.36 -17.65 -8.06
CA PRO A 520 -23.56 -16.89 -9.05
C PRO A 520 -22.13 -17.43 -9.14
N ILE A 521 -21.69 -17.63 -10.36
CA ILE A 521 -20.33 -18.07 -10.66
C ILE A 521 -19.77 -17.22 -11.78
N ILE A 522 -18.65 -16.56 -11.53
CA ILE A 522 -17.95 -15.71 -12.49
C ILE A 522 -16.75 -16.49 -13.04
N PHE A 523 -16.80 -16.86 -14.31
CA PHE A 523 -15.69 -17.53 -15.00
C PHE A 523 -14.82 -16.52 -15.72
N ILE A 524 -13.47 -16.59 -15.47
CA ILE A 524 -12.46 -15.81 -16.19
C ILE A 524 -11.88 -16.72 -17.28
N ALA A 525 -12.17 -16.41 -18.53
CA ALA A 525 -12.00 -17.36 -19.63
C ALA A 525 -11.32 -16.77 -20.88
N PRO A 526 -10.03 -16.37 -20.81
CA PRO A 526 -9.28 -16.08 -22.02
C PRO A 526 -9.11 -17.35 -22.86
N PRO A 527 -9.00 -17.26 -24.19
CA PRO A 527 -8.85 -18.41 -25.07
C PRO A 527 -7.39 -18.94 -25.11
N ASP A 528 -6.89 -19.33 -23.93
CA ASP A 528 -5.57 -19.92 -23.72
C ASP A 528 -5.58 -21.46 -23.86
N GLU A 529 -4.45 -22.12 -23.56
CA GLU A 529 -4.31 -23.58 -23.59
C GLU A 529 -5.25 -24.32 -22.63
N THR A 530 -5.81 -23.64 -21.65
CA THR A 530 -6.74 -24.23 -20.67
C THR A 530 -8.21 -24.11 -21.07
N TYR A 531 -8.52 -23.32 -22.09
CA TYR A 531 -9.86 -22.90 -22.49
C TYR A 531 -10.84 -24.06 -22.69
N ASN A 532 -10.46 -25.08 -23.48
CA ASN A 532 -11.36 -26.22 -23.75
C ASN A 532 -11.71 -27.01 -22.46
N ARG A 533 -10.78 -27.09 -21.52
CA ARG A 533 -11.03 -27.71 -20.21
C ARG A 533 -11.93 -26.83 -19.35
N LEU A 534 -11.79 -25.51 -19.47
CA LEU A 534 -12.65 -24.56 -18.76
C LEU A 534 -14.09 -24.62 -19.27
N VAL A 535 -14.32 -24.76 -20.58
CA VAL A 535 -15.66 -24.99 -21.16
C VAL A 535 -16.35 -26.17 -20.48
N GLY A 536 -15.65 -27.30 -20.28
CA GLY A 536 -16.20 -28.43 -19.53
C GLY A 536 -16.57 -28.11 -18.10
N ASN A 537 -15.75 -27.29 -17.42
CA ASN A 537 -16.08 -26.84 -16.06
C ASN A 537 -17.32 -25.94 -16.05
N VAL A 538 -17.46 -25.00 -16.99
CA VAL A 538 -18.68 -24.18 -17.10
C VAL A 538 -19.92 -25.05 -17.23
N MET A 539 -19.91 -26.09 -18.07
CA MET A 539 -21.02 -27.02 -18.24
C MET A 539 -21.33 -27.77 -16.94
N GLU A 540 -20.31 -28.20 -16.20
CA GLU A 540 -20.49 -28.95 -14.94
C GLU A 540 -21.19 -28.09 -13.87
N PHE A 541 -20.81 -26.82 -13.75
CA PHE A 541 -21.41 -25.89 -12.80
C PHE A 541 -22.82 -25.47 -13.22
N LYS A 542 -23.02 -25.23 -14.53
CA LYS A 542 -24.36 -24.93 -15.09
C LYS A 542 -25.35 -26.07 -14.87
N ALA A 543 -24.93 -27.32 -15.06
CA ALA A 543 -25.77 -28.51 -14.82
C ALA A 543 -26.25 -28.66 -13.37
N ARG A 544 -25.65 -27.93 -12.43
CA ARG A 544 -26.07 -27.90 -11.00
C ARG A 544 -26.87 -26.66 -10.63
N GLY A 545 -27.39 -25.95 -11.62
CA GLY A 545 -28.19 -24.74 -11.42
C GLY A 545 -27.38 -23.47 -11.14
N GLY A 546 -26.05 -23.52 -11.32
CA GLY A 546 -25.22 -22.31 -11.19
C GLY A 546 -25.58 -21.25 -12.22
N ARG A 547 -25.73 -20.01 -11.79
CA ARG A 547 -25.89 -18.85 -12.67
C ARG A 547 -24.53 -18.43 -13.20
N ILE A 548 -24.32 -18.62 -14.49
CA ILE A 548 -23.02 -18.46 -15.12
C ILE A 548 -22.85 -17.03 -15.65
N ILE A 549 -21.86 -16.35 -15.13
CA ILE A 549 -21.36 -15.05 -15.64
C ILE A 549 -19.96 -15.31 -16.15
N SER A 550 -19.66 -14.88 -17.37
CA SER A 550 -18.33 -15.09 -17.93
C SER A 550 -17.66 -13.79 -18.34
N VAL A 551 -16.37 -13.70 -18.10
CA VAL A 551 -15.48 -12.67 -18.65
C VAL A 551 -14.66 -13.34 -19.73
N VAL A 552 -14.87 -12.93 -20.99
CA VAL A 552 -14.30 -13.56 -22.20
C VAL A 552 -13.79 -12.48 -23.16
N VAL A 553 -13.01 -12.87 -24.16
CA VAL A 553 -12.67 -11.97 -25.27
C VAL A 553 -13.89 -11.68 -26.16
N GLU A 554 -13.87 -10.56 -26.89
CA GLU A 554 -15.01 -10.11 -27.71
C GLU A 554 -15.47 -11.15 -28.74
N SER A 555 -14.54 -11.93 -29.29
CA SER A 555 -14.81 -12.97 -30.30
C SER A 555 -15.25 -14.32 -29.72
N ASP A 556 -15.41 -14.45 -28.40
CA ASP A 556 -15.82 -15.74 -27.82
C ASP A 556 -17.26 -16.09 -28.14
N GLU A 557 -17.48 -17.32 -28.59
CA GLU A 557 -18.81 -17.88 -28.91
C GLU A 557 -19.20 -19.06 -28.02
N LYS A 558 -18.21 -19.86 -27.58
CA LYS A 558 -18.49 -21.13 -26.92
C LYS A 558 -18.96 -20.93 -25.48
N ILE A 559 -18.18 -20.22 -24.68
CA ILE A 559 -18.54 -19.92 -23.27
C ILE A 559 -19.68 -18.93 -23.23
N THR A 560 -19.74 -17.98 -24.17
CA THR A 560 -20.87 -17.04 -24.31
C THR A 560 -22.22 -17.79 -24.43
N LYS A 561 -22.32 -18.84 -25.24
CA LYS A 561 -23.55 -19.65 -25.38
C LYS A 561 -23.94 -20.44 -24.12
N LEU A 562 -22.97 -20.67 -23.24
CA LEU A 562 -23.20 -21.37 -21.97
C LEU A 562 -23.55 -20.41 -20.83
N SER A 563 -23.26 -19.12 -20.98
CA SER A 563 -23.39 -18.11 -19.94
C SER A 563 -24.77 -17.46 -19.93
N ASP A 564 -25.23 -17.10 -18.75
CA ASP A 564 -26.43 -16.30 -18.56
C ASP A 564 -26.15 -14.82 -18.80
N ILE A 565 -24.92 -14.38 -18.46
CA ILE A 565 -24.42 -13.03 -18.73
C ILE A 565 -22.96 -13.12 -19.18
N THR A 566 -22.59 -12.27 -20.14
CA THR A 566 -21.21 -12.25 -20.67
C THR A 566 -20.64 -10.84 -20.66
N ILE A 567 -19.44 -10.68 -20.05
CA ILE A 567 -18.62 -9.48 -20.10
C ILE A 567 -17.56 -9.70 -21.16
N ARG A 568 -17.52 -8.82 -22.17
CA ARG A 568 -16.64 -8.97 -23.32
C ARG A 568 -15.46 -8.00 -23.25
N ILE A 569 -14.24 -8.54 -23.27
CA ILE A 569 -12.99 -7.76 -23.29
C ILE A 569 -12.59 -7.53 -24.75
N PRO A 570 -12.37 -6.27 -25.20
CA PRO A 570 -12.08 -5.95 -26.59
C PRO A 570 -10.60 -6.22 -26.94
N GLN A 571 -10.15 -7.47 -26.75
CA GLN A 571 -8.80 -7.89 -27.08
C GLN A 571 -8.79 -9.00 -28.15
N PRO A 572 -7.73 -9.09 -28.97
CA PRO A 572 -7.53 -10.21 -29.89
C PRO A 572 -7.41 -11.56 -29.19
N ALA A 573 -7.95 -12.61 -29.81
CA ALA A 573 -7.85 -13.99 -29.34
C ALA A 573 -6.57 -14.66 -29.88
N ASP A 574 -5.40 -14.24 -29.42
CA ASP A 574 -4.11 -14.78 -29.84
C ASP A 574 -3.18 -15.08 -28.65
N LYS A 575 -2.10 -15.84 -28.94
CA LYS A 575 -1.16 -16.29 -27.89
C LYS A 575 -0.47 -15.14 -27.14
N PHE A 576 -0.33 -13.98 -27.76
CA PHE A 576 0.37 -12.84 -27.17
C PHE A 576 -0.53 -12.13 -26.16
N HIS A 577 -1.77 -11.81 -26.56
CA HIS A 577 -2.74 -11.16 -25.66
C HIS A 577 -3.18 -12.09 -24.52
N ASN A 578 -3.38 -13.38 -24.78
CA ASN A 578 -3.84 -14.34 -23.77
C ASN A 578 -2.85 -14.48 -22.60
N LEU A 579 -1.53 -14.34 -22.85
CA LEU A 579 -0.50 -14.37 -21.82
C LEU A 579 -0.63 -13.20 -20.83
N PHE A 580 -1.18 -12.06 -21.27
CA PHE A 580 -1.34 -10.85 -20.48
C PHE A 580 -2.78 -10.60 -20.05
N SER A 581 -3.64 -11.61 -20.20
CA SER A 581 -5.04 -11.56 -19.74
C SER A 581 -5.21 -11.15 -18.27
N PRO A 582 -4.29 -11.43 -17.32
CA PRO A 582 -4.40 -10.92 -15.96
C PRO A 582 -4.47 -9.40 -15.86
N ILE A 583 -3.92 -8.67 -16.84
CA ILE A 583 -4.01 -7.20 -16.88
C ILE A 583 -5.32 -6.77 -17.54
N THR A 584 -5.65 -7.32 -18.72
CA THR A 584 -6.78 -6.84 -19.53
C THR A 584 -8.15 -7.22 -18.99
N PHE A 585 -8.24 -8.31 -18.20
CA PHE A 585 -9.50 -8.80 -17.61
C PHE A 585 -9.79 -8.17 -16.25
N MET A 586 -8.77 -7.64 -15.56
CA MET A 586 -8.89 -7.15 -14.20
C MET A 586 -9.84 -5.95 -14.05
N PRO A 587 -9.87 -4.93 -14.94
CA PRO A 587 -10.77 -3.79 -14.81
C PRO A 587 -12.26 -4.17 -14.74
N ALA A 588 -12.67 -5.26 -15.38
CA ALA A 588 -14.04 -5.79 -15.27
C ALA A 588 -14.39 -6.20 -13.84
N LEU A 589 -13.46 -6.83 -13.14
CA LEU A 589 -13.66 -7.32 -11.77
C LEU A 589 -13.55 -6.19 -10.75
N GLN A 590 -12.68 -5.22 -11.00
CA GLN A 590 -12.54 -4.02 -10.17
C GLN A 590 -13.81 -3.16 -10.23
N LEU A 591 -14.36 -2.91 -11.42
CA LEU A 591 -15.64 -2.21 -11.57
C LEU A 591 -16.79 -2.98 -10.92
N LEU A 592 -16.80 -4.32 -11.04
CA LEU A 592 -17.81 -5.16 -10.39
C LEU A 592 -17.76 -4.97 -8.86
N ALA A 593 -16.55 -4.98 -8.28
CA ALA A 593 -16.35 -4.76 -6.85
C ALA A 593 -16.76 -3.35 -6.42
N TYR A 594 -16.36 -2.33 -7.18
CA TYR A 594 -16.71 -0.93 -6.94
C TYR A 594 -18.22 -0.71 -6.90
N TYR A 595 -18.94 -1.13 -7.94
CA TYR A 595 -20.39 -0.95 -7.99
C TYR A 595 -21.14 -1.84 -6.98
N ALA A 596 -20.59 -3.01 -6.64
CA ALA A 596 -21.13 -3.83 -5.57
C ALA A 596 -21.01 -3.14 -4.20
N ALA A 597 -19.92 -2.42 -3.93
CA ALA A 597 -19.81 -1.61 -2.72
C ALA A 597 -20.90 -0.53 -2.67
N LEU A 598 -21.10 0.21 -3.76
CA LEU A 598 -22.12 1.26 -3.83
C LEU A 598 -23.54 0.72 -3.67
N ALA A 599 -23.86 -0.44 -4.26
CA ALA A 599 -25.16 -1.08 -4.14
C ALA A 599 -25.51 -1.50 -2.69
N HIS A 600 -24.51 -1.50 -1.79
CA HIS A 600 -24.67 -1.82 -0.38
C HIS A 600 -24.35 -0.65 0.54
N ASP A 601 -24.34 0.58 0.03
CA ASP A 601 -24.04 1.81 0.78
C ASP A 601 -22.69 1.76 1.52
N LEU A 602 -21.70 1.05 0.94
CA LEU A 602 -20.34 0.95 1.46
C LEU A 602 -19.41 1.94 0.74
N ASP A 603 -18.45 2.50 1.49
CA ASP A 603 -17.42 3.39 0.94
C ASP A 603 -16.26 2.56 0.34
N PRO A 604 -16.09 2.51 -0.99
CA PRO A 604 -15.04 1.70 -1.62
C PRO A 604 -13.62 2.23 -1.34
N ASP A 605 -13.47 3.50 -0.95
CA ASP A 605 -12.17 4.08 -0.61
C ASP A 605 -11.74 3.72 0.82
N LYS A 606 -12.70 3.46 1.71
CA LYS A 606 -12.49 3.22 3.14
C LYS A 606 -13.26 1.98 3.61
N PRO A 607 -12.90 0.80 3.11
CA PRO A 607 -13.57 -0.43 3.47
C PRO A 607 -13.38 -0.74 4.97
N LEU A 608 -14.36 -1.42 5.57
CA LEU A 608 -14.36 -1.75 6.99
C LEU A 608 -13.15 -2.61 7.38
N ASN A 609 -12.53 -2.27 8.51
CA ASN A 609 -11.42 -3.04 9.12
C ASN A 609 -10.18 -3.20 8.24
N LEU A 610 -9.99 -2.35 7.23
CA LEU A 610 -8.83 -2.38 6.36
C LEU A 610 -8.09 -1.04 6.34
N SER A 611 -6.78 -1.11 6.24
CA SER A 611 -5.91 0.03 5.96
C SER A 611 -5.10 -0.23 4.69
N LYS A 612 -4.62 0.84 4.02
CA LYS A 612 -3.89 0.73 2.74
C LYS A 612 -2.62 -0.11 2.84
N THR A 613 -1.94 -0.07 3.98
CA THR A 613 -0.68 -0.81 4.18
C THR A 613 -0.57 -1.28 5.64
N VAL A 614 -0.10 -2.49 5.86
CA VAL A 614 0.19 -3.05 7.19
C VAL A 614 1.68 -2.90 7.46
N THR A 615 2.05 -2.08 8.45
CA THR A 615 3.45 -1.76 8.81
C THR A 615 3.83 -2.21 10.22
N VAL A 616 2.94 -2.89 10.91
CA VAL A 616 3.15 -3.45 12.26
C VAL A 616 2.54 -4.85 12.31
N HIS A 617 3.10 -5.72 13.15
CA HIS A 617 2.57 -7.06 13.41
C HIS A 617 1.32 -7.03 14.27
#